data_c7be955ba5737e0b3c96e13b626cf06d
#
_entry.id   c7be955ba5737e0b3c96e13b626cf06d
#
_cell.length_a   1.000
_cell.length_b   1.000
_cell.length_c   1.000
_cell.angle_alpha   90.00
_cell.angle_beta   90.00
_cell.angle_gamma   90.00
#
_symmetry.space_group_name_H-M   'P 1'
#
loop_
_entity.id
_entity.type
_entity.pdbx_description
1 polymer ?
#
loop_
_entity_poly.entity_id
_entity_poly.type
_entity_poly.pdbx_seq_one_letter_code
_entity_poly.pdbx_strand_id
1 'polypeptide(L)' 'MKVRDIKNLIAKDTYVVIRDSKYIFGGFIENLKIEHMNRYILQIKVLDNGLLLEVLECQTTIF' A
#
# COMPACT_ATOMS: atom_id res chain seq x y z
N MET A 1 -1.80 -10.60 4.26
CA MET A 1 -0.62 -10.11 3.54
C MET A 1 -0.42 -8.63 3.85
N LYS A 2 0.77 -8.25 4.17
CA LYS A 2 1.10 -6.86 4.44
C LYS A 2 1.74 -6.22 3.21
N VAL A 3 1.72 -4.89 3.18
CA VAL A 3 2.30 -4.14 2.07
C VAL A 3 3.77 -4.52 1.83
N ARG A 4 4.54 -4.74 2.90
CA ARG A 4 5.96 -5.11 2.76
C ARG A 4 6.16 -6.43 2.02
N ASP A 5 5.18 -7.32 2.07
CA ASP A 5 5.26 -8.60 1.36
C ASP A 5 5.16 -8.37 -0.16
N ILE A 6 4.32 -7.45 -0.56
CA ILE A 6 4.21 -7.05 -1.96
C ILE A 6 5.48 -6.36 -2.44
N LYS A 7 6.05 -5.51 -1.61
CA LYS A 7 7.25 -4.76 -1.98
C LYS A 7 8.39 -5.67 -2.45
N ASN A 8 8.49 -6.85 -1.84
CA ASN A 8 9.56 -7.78 -2.18
C ASN A 8 9.27 -8.59 -3.44
N LEU A 9 8.04 -8.54 -3.94
CA LEU A 9 7.60 -9.36 -5.07
C LEU A 9 7.50 -8.61 -6.38
N ILE A 10 7.51 -7.29 -6.35
CA ILE A 10 7.30 -6.48 -7.54
C ILE A 10 8.49 -5.56 -7.81
N ALA A 11 8.58 -5.11 -9.04
CA ALA A 11 9.69 -4.26 -9.47
C ALA A 11 9.70 -2.94 -8.73
N LYS A 12 10.89 -2.42 -8.46
CA LYS A 12 11.09 -1.18 -7.71
C LYS A 12 10.45 0.03 -8.36
N ASP A 13 10.33 0.01 -9.68
CA ASP A 13 9.75 1.11 -10.44
C ASP A 13 8.25 0.96 -10.67
N THR A 14 7.60 0.06 -9.95
CA THR A 14 6.16 -0.08 -10.03
C THR A 14 5.47 1.06 -9.27
N TYR A 15 4.55 1.72 -9.94
CA TYR A 15 3.76 2.76 -9.32
C TYR A 15 2.65 2.13 -8.49
N VAL A 16 2.48 2.58 -7.26
CA VAL A 16 1.43 2.07 -6.39
C VAL A 16 0.66 3.21 -5.74
N VAL A 17 -0.63 2.98 -5.56
CA VAL A 17 -1.49 3.85 -4.78
C VAL A 17 -1.98 3.04 -3.59
N ILE A 18 -1.84 3.59 -2.42
CA ILE A 18 -2.32 2.96 -1.18
C ILE A 18 -3.44 3.80 -0.62
N ARG A 19 -4.54 3.13 -0.30
CA ARG A 19 -5.66 3.83 0.30
C ARG A 19 -6.43 2.92 1.25
N ASP A 20 -6.96 3.50 2.32
CA ASP A 20 -7.84 2.77 3.24
C ASP A 20 -9.30 3.20 3.05
N SER A 21 -9.70 4.33 3.34
CA SER A 21 -10.93 5.01 2.94
C SER A 21 -10.58 6.38 2.40
N LYS A 22 -9.29 6.69 2.49
CA LYS A 22 -8.71 7.94 2.03
C LYS A 22 -7.44 7.64 1.28
N TYR A 23 -7.05 8.55 0.40
CA TYR A 23 -5.76 8.47 -0.24
C TYR A 23 -4.66 8.59 0.82
N ILE A 24 -3.74 7.64 0.83
CA ILE A 24 -2.64 7.62 1.78
C ILE A 24 -1.31 7.91 1.09
N PHE A 25 -1.07 7.25 -0.02
CA PHE A 25 0.23 7.31 -0.69
C PHE A 25 0.05 7.04 -2.17
N GLY A 26 0.83 7.75 -2.98
CA GLY A 26 0.93 7.45 -4.40
C GLY A 26 2.36 7.72 -4.85
N GLY A 27 2.98 6.73 -5.47
CA GLY A 27 4.34 6.84 -5.93
C GLY A 27 4.94 5.49 -6.25
N PHE A 28 6.24 5.47 -6.50
CA PHE A 28 6.93 4.21 -6.78
C PHE A 28 7.11 3.41 -5.51
N ILE A 29 7.05 2.08 -5.67
CA ILE A 29 7.11 1.19 -4.51
C ILE A 29 8.39 1.36 -3.69
N GLU A 30 9.49 1.74 -4.34
CA GLU A 30 10.75 1.95 -3.63
C GLU A 30 10.71 3.13 -2.67
N ASN A 31 9.77 4.04 -2.85
CA ASN A 31 9.61 5.22 -2.01
C ASN A 31 8.62 5.03 -0.86
N LEU A 32 8.14 3.83 -0.67
CA LEU A 32 7.21 3.55 0.43
C LEU A 32 7.86 3.81 1.78
N LYS A 33 7.10 4.47 2.63
CA LYS A 33 7.54 4.73 4.00
C LYS A 33 7.30 3.50 4.86
N ILE A 34 8.11 3.36 5.90
CA ILE A 34 8.01 2.23 6.81
C ILE A 34 6.61 2.10 7.41
N GLU A 35 5.99 3.21 7.73
CA GLU A 35 4.65 3.22 8.32
C GLU A 35 3.60 2.57 7.44
N HIS A 36 3.80 2.58 6.12
CA HIS A 36 2.86 1.96 5.20
C HIS A 36 3.12 0.46 5.02
N MET A 37 4.33 0.02 5.29
CA MET A 37 4.72 -1.37 5.03
C MET A 37 4.06 -2.37 5.95
N ASN A 38 3.64 -1.93 7.12
CA ASN A 38 3.01 -2.80 8.11
C ASN A 38 1.49 -2.89 7.97
N ARG A 39 0.91 -2.20 7.01
CA ARG A 39 -0.52 -2.26 6.80
C ARG A 39 -0.94 -3.55 6.13
N TYR A 40 -2.07 -4.10 6.56
CA TYR A 40 -2.64 -5.28 5.94
C TYR A 40 -3.39 -4.91 4.68
N ILE A 41 -3.17 -5.70 3.64
CA ILE A 41 -3.83 -5.51 2.36
C ILE A 41 -5.16 -6.23 2.35
N LEU A 42 -6.22 -5.52 2.00
CA LEU A 42 -7.56 -6.08 1.85
C LEU A 42 -7.83 -6.48 0.42
N GLN A 43 -7.34 -5.69 -0.53
CA GLN A 43 -7.58 -5.93 -1.94
C GLN A 43 -6.48 -5.29 -2.78
N ILE A 44 -6.15 -5.93 -3.89
CA ILE A 44 -5.21 -5.41 -4.86
C ILE A 44 -5.94 -5.28 -6.18
N LYS A 45 -5.88 -4.08 -6.77
CA LYS A 45 -6.45 -3.83 -8.09
C LYS A 45 -5.34 -3.41 -9.03
N VAL A 46 -5.42 -3.89 -10.26
CA VAL A 46 -4.45 -3.52 -11.30
C VAL A 46 -4.95 -2.27 -11.98
N LEU A 47 -4.07 -1.27 -12.06
CA LEU A 47 -4.33 -0.04 -12.78
C LEU A 47 -3.54 -0.05 -14.09
N ASP A 48 -3.84 0.88 -14.99
CA ASP A 48 -3.14 0.97 -16.28
C ASP A 48 -1.64 1.17 -16.12
N ASN A 49 -1.23 1.88 -15.09
CA ASN A 49 0.17 2.22 -14.87
C ASN A 49 0.69 1.79 -13.50
N GLY A 50 0.04 0.83 -12.87
CA GLY A 50 0.50 0.39 -11.55
C GLY A 50 -0.53 -0.42 -10.80
N LEU A 51 -0.47 -0.34 -9.49
CA LEU A 51 -1.34 -1.12 -8.61
C LEU A 51 -2.04 -0.20 -7.61
N LEU A 52 -3.28 -0.54 -7.30
CA LEU A 52 -4.02 0.06 -6.20
C LEU A 52 -4.08 -0.95 -5.06
N LEU A 53 -3.56 -0.58 -3.91
CA LEU A 53 -3.61 -1.41 -2.72
C LEU A 53 -4.61 -0.82 -1.74
N GLU A 54 -5.70 -1.53 -1.53
CA GLU A 54 -6.65 -1.16 -0.49
C GLU A 54 -6.23 -1.86 0.78
N VAL A 55 -6.01 -1.08 1.83
CA VAL A 55 -5.45 -1.58 3.08
C VAL A 55 -6.44 -1.38 4.21
N LEU A 56 -6.25 -2.18 5.25
CA LEU A 56 -7.06 -2.04 6.45
C LEU A 56 -6.78 -0.69 7.10
N GLU A 57 -7.85 -0.03 7.49
CA GLU A 57 -7.74 1.26 8.15
C GLU A 57 -6.97 1.11 9.46
N CYS A 58 -6.05 2.04 9.68
CA CYS A 58 -5.28 2.05 10.91
C CYS A 58 -6.18 2.45 12.06
N GLN A 59 -6.44 1.50 12.94
CA GLN A 59 -7.25 1.80 14.10
C GLN A 59 -6.40 2.41 15.19
N THR A 60 -6.71 3.65 15.49
CA THR A 60 -6.13 4.29 16.65
C THR A 60 -7.06 3.99 17.81
N THR A 61 -6.60 3.18 18.70
CA THR A 61 -7.36 2.91 19.91
C THR A 61 -7.22 4.11 20.83
N ILE A 62 -8.33 4.73 21.11
CA ILE A 62 -8.35 5.91 21.94
C ILE A 62 -9.12 5.57 23.20
N PHE A 63 -8.44 5.27 24.20
CA PHE A 63 -9.09 5.02 25.48
C PHE A 63 -8.12 5.22 26.61
#